data_8114187d60e7088729875d82aabaa607
#
_entry.id   8114187d60e7088729875d82aabaa607
#
_cell.length_a   1.000
_cell.length_b   1.000
_cell.length_c   1.000
_cell.angle_alpha   90.00
_cell.angle_beta   90.00
_cell.angle_gamma   90.00
#
_symmetry.space_group_name_H-M   'P 1'
#
loop_
_entity.id
_entity.type
_entity.pdbx_description
1 polymer ?
#
loop_
_entity_poly.entity_id
_entity_poly.type
_entity_poly.pdbx_seq_one_letter_code
_entity_poly.pdbx_strand_id
1 'polypeptide(L)'
;MGRDEEALLRLWREKCGEETPAAPSDVAQLSLATKDLNRRWYELNSGYHISDIRRHMIHRTIPWMDATPDGLVKETGALFKAAFSLPRSRETTAERHMAELQHDMLVAGTKRSTLSVIYGSGQWIELSIEADPLYQTNLVAAEKFFWRGVNTGEPPTLFDSDPPKSRIEAIRMVDIVTS
;
A
#
# COMPACT_ATOMS: atom_id res chain seq x y z
N MET A 1 -5.97 -8.00 -0.65
CA MET A 1 -6.47 -8.63 0.58
C MET A 1 -6.90 -10.03 0.22
N GLY A 2 -6.29 -11.05 0.83
CA GLY A 2 -6.62 -12.44 0.55
C GLY A 2 -8.05 -12.75 0.97
N ARG A 3 -8.64 -13.73 0.31
CA ARG A 3 -9.93 -14.35 0.68
C ARG A 3 -9.75 -15.21 1.95
N ASP A 4 -9.19 -14.62 2.98
CA ASP A 4 -8.93 -15.29 4.25
C ASP A 4 -9.93 -14.76 5.28
N GLU A 5 -10.99 -15.51 5.49
CA GLU A 5 -12.07 -15.17 6.44
C GLU A 5 -11.52 -15.05 7.87
N GLU A 6 -10.56 -15.89 8.22
CA GLU A 6 -9.93 -15.84 9.54
C GLU A 6 -9.13 -14.55 9.75
N ALA A 7 -8.37 -14.10 8.73
CA ALA A 7 -7.66 -12.83 8.78
C ALA A 7 -8.62 -11.63 8.84
N LEU A 8 -9.75 -11.70 8.15
CA LEU A 8 -10.79 -10.65 8.20
C LEU A 8 -11.42 -10.56 9.59
N LEU A 9 -11.80 -11.69 10.19
CA LEU A 9 -12.38 -11.76 11.53
C LEU A 9 -11.37 -11.29 12.60
N ARG A 10 -10.11 -11.64 12.45
CA ARG A 10 -9.05 -11.18 13.33
C ARG A 10 -8.90 -9.66 13.26
N LEU A 11 -8.81 -9.09 12.06
CA LEU A 11 -8.75 -7.64 11.88
C LEU A 11 -9.96 -6.94 12.51
N TRP A 12 -11.16 -7.53 12.35
CA TRP A 12 -12.37 -6.99 12.96
C TRP A 12 -12.29 -7.00 14.50
N ARG A 13 -11.84 -8.08 15.14
CA ARG A 13 -11.64 -8.16 16.59
C ARG A 13 -10.61 -7.13 17.07
N GLU A 14 -9.51 -6.96 16.33
CA GLU A 14 -8.50 -5.93 16.62
C GLU A 14 -9.12 -4.52 16.58
N LYS A 15 -9.97 -4.23 15.59
CA LYS A 15 -10.64 -2.92 15.47
C LYS A 15 -11.76 -2.71 16.50
N CYS A 16 -12.41 -3.76 16.97
CA CYS A 16 -13.35 -3.72 18.09
C CYS A 16 -12.64 -3.63 19.45
N GLY A 17 -11.32 -3.76 19.51
CA GLY A 17 -10.57 -3.76 20.77
C GLY A 17 -10.63 -5.08 21.54
N GLU A 18 -11.13 -6.14 20.92
CA GLU A 18 -11.26 -7.47 21.51
C GLU A 18 -9.95 -8.28 21.44
N GLU A 19 -9.08 -7.94 20.48
CA GLU A 19 -7.79 -8.61 20.27
C GLU A 19 -6.68 -7.57 20.10
N THR A 20 -5.50 -7.86 20.65
CA THR A 20 -4.32 -7.03 20.47
C THR A 20 -3.75 -7.25 19.07
N PRO A 21 -3.36 -6.18 18.31
CA PRO A 21 -2.73 -6.32 17.03
C PRO A 21 -1.50 -7.23 17.08
N ALA A 22 -1.38 -8.09 16.08
CA ALA A 22 -0.21 -8.98 15.99
C ALA A 22 1.08 -8.16 15.84
N ALA A 23 2.15 -8.66 16.45
CA ALA A 23 3.47 -8.11 16.21
C ALA A 23 3.81 -8.19 14.70
N PRO A 24 4.43 -7.13 14.12
CA PRO A 24 4.81 -7.15 12.72
C PRO A 24 5.79 -8.30 12.44
N SER A 25 5.61 -8.97 11.30
CA SER A 25 6.54 -10.02 10.84
C SER A 25 7.96 -9.45 10.63
N ASP A 26 8.97 -10.31 10.62
CA ASP A 26 10.36 -9.90 10.38
C ASP A 26 10.51 -9.13 9.05
N VAL A 27 9.80 -9.55 8.01
CA VAL A 27 9.77 -8.84 6.71
C VAL A 27 9.15 -7.45 6.84
N ALA A 28 8.08 -7.32 7.61
CA ALA A 28 7.47 -6.01 7.88
C ALA A 28 8.40 -5.11 8.69
N GLN A 29 9.11 -5.66 9.68
CA GLN A 29 10.12 -4.93 10.44
C GLN A 29 11.27 -4.47 9.54
N LEU A 30 11.80 -5.34 8.66
CA LEU A 30 12.81 -4.99 7.67
C LEU A 30 12.30 -3.90 6.71
N SER A 31 11.05 -4.01 6.25
CA SER A 31 10.43 -2.99 5.41
C SER A 31 10.40 -1.63 6.11
N LEU A 32 10.01 -1.59 7.38
CA LEU A 32 10.02 -0.36 8.17
C LEU A 32 11.43 0.21 8.36
N ALA A 33 12.40 -0.63 8.72
CA ALA A 33 13.79 -0.23 8.96
C ALA A 33 14.49 0.27 7.68
N THR A 34 14.09 -0.23 6.51
CA THR A 34 14.71 0.11 5.22
C THR A 34 14.02 1.24 4.47
N LYS A 35 12.91 1.82 4.98
CA LYS A 35 12.16 2.88 4.29
C LYS A 35 13.00 4.09 3.90
N ASP A 36 13.81 4.61 4.81
CA ASP A 36 14.65 5.77 4.53
C ASP A 36 15.80 5.44 3.57
N LEU A 37 16.35 4.23 3.66
CA LEU A 37 17.34 3.75 2.70
C LEU A 37 16.73 3.65 1.30
N ASN A 38 15.56 3.03 1.18
CA ASN A 38 14.84 2.86 -0.08
C ASN A 38 14.48 4.23 -0.70
N ARG A 39 14.00 5.19 0.10
CA ARG A 39 13.72 6.55 -0.36
C ARG A 39 14.97 7.21 -0.95
N ARG A 40 16.10 7.20 -0.23
CA ARG A 40 17.37 7.77 -0.71
C ARG A 40 17.85 7.07 -1.98
N TRP A 41 17.70 5.75 -2.05
CA TRP A 41 18.06 4.97 -3.23
C TRP A 41 17.20 5.39 -4.43
N TYR A 42 15.89 5.56 -4.22
CA TYR A 42 14.97 6.05 -5.25
C TYR A 42 15.39 7.45 -5.73
N GLU A 43 15.63 8.39 -4.82
CA GLU A 43 16.03 9.76 -5.15
C GLU A 43 17.32 9.79 -5.99
N LEU A 44 18.32 8.99 -5.61
CA LEU A 44 19.59 8.89 -6.33
C LEU A 44 19.43 8.30 -7.74
N ASN A 45 18.57 7.32 -7.92
CA ASN A 45 18.44 6.60 -9.19
C ASN A 45 17.42 7.23 -10.14
N SER A 46 16.39 7.90 -9.63
CA SER A 46 15.37 8.58 -10.43
C SER A 46 15.73 10.03 -10.76
N GLY A 47 16.50 10.67 -9.90
CA GLY A 47 16.72 12.12 -9.93
C GLY A 47 15.56 12.93 -9.41
N TYR A 48 14.51 12.28 -8.88
CA TYR A 48 13.35 12.92 -8.26
C TYR A 48 13.55 13.06 -6.75
N HIS A 49 12.77 13.96 -6.13
CA HIS A 49 12.84 14.22 -4.69
C HIS A 49 11.54 13.82 -4.02
N ILE A 50 11.63 13.27 -2.82
CA ILE A 50 10.47 12.92 -2.00
C ILE A 50 10.21 14.01 -0.97
N SER A 51 9.01 14.58 -1.01
CA SER A 51 8.49 15.54 -0.04
C SER A 51 7.37 14.93 0.81
N ASP A 52 6.84 15.72 1.76
CA ASP A 52 5.70 15.33 2.61
C ASP A 52 5.86 13.94 3.26
N ILE A 53 7.08 13.64 3.73
CA ILE A 53 7.44 12.33 4.28
C ILE A 53 6.52 11.99 5.46
N ARG A 54 5.79 10.86 5.35
CA ARG A 54 4.86 10.34 6.37
C ARG A 54 3.81 11.37 6.81
N ARG A 55 3.40 12.24 5.89
CA ARG A 55 2.33 13.20 6.17
C ARG A 55 1.00 12.48 6.28
N HIS A 56 0.34 12.61 7.44
CA HIS A 56 -1.01 12.11 7.63
C HIS A 56 -2.00 12.92 6.80
N MET A 57 -2.88 12.25 6.08
CA MET A 57 -3.90 12.83 5.21
C MET A 57 -5.26 12.24 5.54
N ILE A 58 -6.31 13.04 5.45
CA ILE A 58 -7.70 12.60 5.61
C ILE A 58 -8.42 12.87 4.30
N HIS A 59 -9.23 11.92 3.85
CA HIS A 59 -10.01 12.08 2.62
C HIS A 59 -10.99 13.26 2.74
N ARG A 60 -11.06 14.08 1.69
CA ARG A 60 -11.76 15.35 1.70
C ARG A 60 -13.25 15.27 2.08
N THR A 61 -13.93 14.21 1.69
CA THR A 61 -15.39 14.02 1.87
C THR A 61 -15.76 12.77 2.65
N ILE A 62 -14.80 11.92 3.00
CA ILE A 62 -15.01 10.67 3.75
C ILE A 62 -14.11 10.71 5.00
N PRO A 63 -14.57 11.31 6.11
CA PRO A 63 -13.71 11.63 7.26
C PRO A 63 -13.09 10.43 7.98
N TRP A 64 -13.63 9.22 7.80
CA TRP A 64 -13.09 8.00 8.39
C TRP A 64 -11.99 7.36 7.53
N MET A 65 -11.79 7.83 6.29
CA MET A 65 -10.69 7.38 5.44
C MET A 65 -9.48 8.29 5.65
N ASP A 66 -8.40 7.70 6.09
CA ASP A 66 -7.13 8.38 6.29
C ASP A 66 -5.96 7.54 5.77
N ALA A 67 -4.86 8.19 5.44
CA ALA A 67 -3.66 7.57 4.93
C ALA A 67 -2.40 8.27 5.44
N THR A 68 -1.32 7.52 5.55
CA THR A 68 0.00 8.06 5.85
C THR A 68 1.02 7.47 4.87
N PRO A 69 1.03 7.95 3.61
CA PRO A 69 1.97 7.49 2.60
C PRO A 69 3.42 7.77 3.02
N ASP A 70 4.38 7.04 2.45
CA ASP A 70 5.79 7.25 2.77
C ASP A 70 6.34 8.59 2.25
N GLY A 71 5.65 9.22 1.29
CA GLY A 71 5.93 10.56 0.79
C GLY A 71 5.21 10.88 -0.51
N LEU A 72 5.62 11.98 -1.12
CA LEU A 72 5.15 12.48 -2.40
C LEU A 72 6.35 12.74 -3.33
N VAL A 73 6.32 12.23 -4.55
CA VAL A 73 7.31 12.55 -5.59
C VAL A 73 7.06 13.98 -6.05
N LYS A 74 7.93 14.90 -5.67
CA LYS A 74 7.74 16.35 -5.84
C LYS A 74 7.52 16.75 -7.30
N GLU A 75 8.26 16.15 -8.22
CA GLU A 75 8.26 16.49 -9.64
C GLU A 75 7.02 15.99 -10.39
N THR A 76 6.44 14.89 -9.94
CA THR A 76 5.31 14.24 -10.63
C THR A 76 3.98 14.34 -9.89
N GLY A 77 4.01 14.66 -8.59
CA GLY A 77 2.84 14.62 -7.72
C GLY A 77 2.33 13.20 -7.41
N ALA A 78 3.10 12.17 -7.78
CA ALA A 78 2.74 10.79 -7.46
C ALA A 78 2.99 10.49 -5.98
N LEU A 79 2.15 9.67 -5.35
CA LEU A 79 2.46 9.15 -4.03
C LEU A 79 3.68 8.23 -4.10
N PHE A 80 4.48 8.24 -3.05
CA PHE A 80 5.65 7.37 -2.92
C PHE A 80 5.42 6.33 -1.84
N LYS A 81 5.68 5.07 -2.20
CA LYS A 81 5.67 3.93 -1.29
C LYS A 81 6.99 3.18 -1.36
N ALA A 82 7.64 3.03 -0.22
CA ALA A 82 8.85 2.23 -0.06
C ALA A 82 8.50 0.87 0.53
N ALA A 83 8.96 -0.19 -0.09
CA ALA A 83 8.76 -1.55 0.37
C ALA A 83 10.06 -2.37 0.33
N PHE A 84 10.15 -3.34 1.23
CA PHE A 84 11.12 -4.43 1.17
C PHE A 84 10.38 -5.74 0.91
N SER A 85 10.91 -6.59 0.05
CA SER A 85 10.33 -7.89 -0.26
C SER A 85 11.40 -8.97 -0.35
N LEU A 86 11.04 -10.17 0.06
CA LEU A 86 11.81 -11.37 -0.29
C LEU A 86 11.61 -11.67 -1.78
N PRO A 87 12.54 -12.44 -2.42
CA PRO A 87 12.45 -12.76 -3.84
C PRO A 87 11.12 -13.39 -4.21
N ARG A 88 10.33 -12.70 -5.05
CA ARG A 88 9.04 -13.12 -5.59
C ARG A 88 8.86 -12.48 -6.96
N SER A 89 7.81 -12.88 -7.69
CA SER A 89 7.47 -12.20 -8.94
C SER A 89 7.06 -10.73 -8.68
N ARG A 90 7.30 -9.85 -9.65
CA ARG A 90 6.96 -8.42 -9.57
C ARG A 90 5.45 -8.22 -9.45
N GLU A 91 4.67 -9.00 -10.18
CA GLU A 91 3.21 -8.99 -10.15
C GLU A 91 2.70 -9.30 -8.75
N THR A 92 3.21 -10.37 -8.12
CA THR A 92 2.83 -10.73 -6.74
C THR A 92 3.17 -9.63 -5.72
N THR A 93 4.28 -8.90 -5.92
CA THR A 93 4.66 -7.80 -5.03
C THR A 93 3.72 -6.60 -5.21
N ALA A 94 3.42 -6.21 -6.44
CA ALA A 94 2.51 -5.12 -6.73
C ALA A 94 1.07 -5.43 -6.26
N GLU A 95 0.58 -6.64 -6.52
CA GLU A 95 -0.74 -7.09 -6.09
C GLU A 95 -0.92 -7.00 -4.57
N ARG A 96 0.14 -7.34 -3.81
CA ARG A 96 0.11 -7.26 -2.34
C ARG A 96 -0.09 -5.83 -1.83
N HIS A 97 0.47 -4.84 -2.51
CA HIS A 97 0.37 -3.43 -2.13
C HIS A 97 -0.80 -2.71 -2.83
N MET A 98 -1.49 -3.36 -3.76
CA MET A 98 -2.48 -2.70 -4.61
C MET A 98 -3.61 -2.03 -3.83
N ALA A 99 -4.21 -2.73 -2.87
CA ALA A 99 -5.31 -2.16 -2.08
C ALA A 99 -4.87 -0.92 -1.30
N GLU A 100 -3.69 -0.97 -0.65
CA GLU A 100 -3.12 0.16 0.06
C GLU A 100 -2.82 1.34 -0.87
N LEU A 101 -2.20 1.09 -2.02
CA LEU A 101 -1.86 2.13 -2.99
C LEU A 101 -3.11 2.81 -3.58
N GLN A 102 -4.15 2.04 -3.88
CA GLN A 102 -5.42 2.59 -4.39
C GLN A 102 -6.17 3.38 -3.31
N HIS A 103 -6.14 2.91 -2.06
CA HIS A 103 -6.68 3.64 -0.91
C HIS A 103 -5.94 4.97 -0.70
N ASP A 104 -4.61 4.93 -0.61
CA ASP A 104 -3.78 6.12 -0.39
C ASP A 104 -3.98 7.16 -1.50
N MET A 105 -4.03 6.73 -2.77
CA MET A 105 -4.31 7.62 -3.91
C MET A 105 -5.69 8.26 -3.81
N LEU A 106 -6.70 7.51 -3.38
CA LEU A 106 -8.06 8.05 -3.20
C LEU A 106 -8.09 9.08 -2.08
N VAL A 107 -7.47 8.78 -0.93
CA VAL A 107 -7.39 9.70 0.22
C VAL A 107 -6.66 10.99 -0.15
N ALA A 108 -5.52 10.87 -0.82
CA ALA A 108 -4.70 12.02 -1.22
C ALA A 108 -5.23 12.77 -2.46
N GLY A 109 -6.18 12.19 -3.20
CA GLY A 109 -6.68 12.76 -4.45
C GLY A 109 -5.65 12.74 -5.59
N THR A 110 -4.68 11.82 -5.56
CA THR A 110 -3.65 11.68 -6.58
C THR A 110 -4.04 10.63 -7.62
N LYS A 111 -3.49 10.77 -8.83
CA LYS A 111 -3.80 9.88 -9.95
C LYS A 111 -2.78 8.75 -10.14
N ARG A 112 -1.65 8.84 -9.44
CA ARG A 112 -0.53 7.92 -9.63
C ARG A 112 0.19 7.68 -8.30
N SER A 113 0.71 6.47 -8.14
CA SER A 113 1.62 6.10 -7.08
C SER A 113 2.87 5.42 -7.64
N THR A 114 4.01 5.71 -7.05
CA THR A 114 5.28 5.05 -7.32
C THR A 114 5.58 4.08 -6.17
N LEU A 115 5.67 2.80 -6.50
CA LEU A 115 6.09 1.75 -5.57
C LEU A 115 7.57 1.42 -5.82
N SER A 116 8.42 1.76 -4.87
CA SER A 116 9.85 1.45 -4.86
C SER A 116 10.11 0.24 -3.98
N VAL A 117 10.65 -0.84 -4.56
CA VAL A 117 10.84 -2.11 -3.85
C VAL A 117 12.30 -2.53 -3.88
N ILE A 118 12.89 -2.71 -2.71
CA ILE A 118 14.18 -3.39 -2.55
C ILE A 118 13.90 -4.87 -2.24
N TYR A 119 14.48 -5.76 -3.03
CA TYR A 119 14.41 -7.20 -2.79
C TYR A 119 15.62 -7.68 -1.99
N GLY A 120 15.39 -8.65 -1.11
CA GLY A 120 16.47 -9.33 -0.37
C GLY A 120 17.49 -10.07 -1.26
N SER A 121 17.19 -10.22 -2.55
CA SER A 121 18.14 -10.73 -3.57
C SER A 121 19.12 -9.68 -4.07
N GLY A 122 19.06 -8.44 -3.62
CA GLY A 122 19.92 -7.35 -4.13
C GLY A 122 19.37 -6.71 -5.41
N GLN A 123 18.10 -6.85 -5.69
CA GLN A 123 17.41 -6.16 -6.80
C GLN A 123 16.56 -5.01 -6.29
N TRP A 124 16.47 -3.97 -7.08
CA TRP A 124 15.53 -2.87 -6.87
C TRP A 124 14.64 -2.70 -8.09
N ILE A 125 13.36 -2.48 -7.85
CA ILE A 125 12.40 -2.15 -8.89
C ILE A 125 11.61 -0.91 -8.53
N GLU A 126 11.21 -0.18 -9.56
CA GLU A 126 10.26 0.92 -9.51
C GLU A 126 9.04 0.55 -10.37
N LEU A 127 7.86 0.63 -9.76
CA LEU A 127 6.59 0.38 -10.43
C LEU A 127 5.74 1.63 -10.36
N SER A 128 5.16 2.04 -11.49
CA SER A 128 4.11 3.07 -11.53
C SER A 128 2.75 2.41 -11.58
N ILE A 129 1.88 2.84 -10.67
CA ILE A 129 0.51 2.34 -10.55
C ILE A 129 -0.42 3.55 -10.71
N GLU A 130 -1.38 3.45 -11.63
CA GLU A 130 -2.40 4.46 -11.82
C GLU A 130 -3.61 4.23 -10.92
N ALA A 131 -4.29 5.32 -10.55
CA ALA A 131 -5.56 5.26 -9.86
C ALA A 131 -6.59 4.58 -10.76
N ASP A 132 -7.24 3.54 -10.24
CA ASP A 132 -8.30 2.80 -10.91
C ASP A 132 -9.64 3.11 -10.26
N PRO A 133 -10.51 3.91 -10.89
CA PRO A 133 -11.79 4.30 -10.31
C PRO A 133 -12.71 3.12 -9.98
N LEU A 134 -12.68 2.05 -10.78
CA LEU A 134 -13.49 0.85 -10.53
C LEU A 134 -12.95 0.11 -9.30
N TYR A 135 -11.64 -0.08 -9.22
CA TYR A 135 -11.00 -0.67 -8.05
C TYR A 135 -11.30 0.14 -6.78
N GLN A 136 -11.13 1.47 -6.84
CA GLN A 136 -11.38 2.36 -5.72
C GLN A 136 -12.84 2.34 -5.27
N THR A 137 -13.80 2.26 -6.21
CA THR A 137 -15.22 2.13 -5.88
C THR A 137 -15.51 0.85 -5.10
N ASN A 138 -14.97 -0.28 -5.56
CA ASN A 138 -15.13 -1.58 -4.88
C ASN A 138 -14.41 -1.58 -3.52
N LEU A 139 -13.23 -0.98 -3.44
CA LEU A 139 -12.47 -0.85 -2.20
C LEU A 139 -13.26 -0.06 -1.14
N VAL A 140 -13.80 1.11 -1.50
CA VAL A 140 -14.62 1.93 -0.60
C VAL A 140 -15.88 1.19 -0.14
N ALA A 141 -16.51 0.41 -1.02
CA ALA A 141 -17.67 -0.40 -0.66
C ALA A 141 -17.29 -1.49 0.37
N ALA A 142 -16.17 -2.18 0.16
CA ALA A 142 -15.66 -3.19 1.08
C ALA A 142 -15.26 -2.59 2.44
N GLU A 143 -14.58 -1.44 2.43
CA GLU A 143 -14.20 -0.74 3.66
C GLU A 143 -15.42 -0.25 4.45
N LYS A 144 -16.42 0.32 3.80
CA LYS A 144 -17.70 0.71 4.43
C LYS A 144 -18.41 -0.47 5.05
N PHE A 145 -18.43 -1.60 4.34
CA PHE A 145 -19.04 -2.83 4.86
C PHE A 145 -18.31 -3.33 6.10
N PHE A 146 -16.98 -3.34 6.08
CA PHE A 146 -16.16 -3.70 7.23
C PHE A 146 -16.39 -2.77 8.43
N TRP A 147 -16.31 -1.46 8.23
CA TRP A 147 -16.51 -0.47 9.29
C TRP A 147 -17.93 -0.47 9.88
N ARG A 148 -18.93 -0.80 9.05
CA ARG A 148 -20.26 -1.05 9.58
C ARG A 148 -20.25 -2.20 10.58
N GLY A 149 -19.62 -3.33 10.26
CA GLY A 149 -19.47 -4.46 11.18
C GLY A 149 -18.73 -4.09 12.48
N VAL A 150 -17.69 -3.25 12.41
CA VAL A 150 -17.00 -2.74 13.60
C VAL A 150 -17.95 -1.89 14.48
N ASN A 151 -18.72 -0.98 13.86
CA ASN A 151 -19.61 -0.08 14.59
C ASN A 151 -20.85 -0.76 15.17
N THR A 152 -21.32 -1.84 14.54
CA THR A 152 -22.51 -2.60 15.02
C THR A 152 -22.15 -3.77 15.92
N GLY A 153 -20.87 -4.15 16.01
CA GLY A 153 -20.43 -5.35 16.72
C GLY A 153 -20.77 -6.65 15.97
N GLU A 154 -21.17 -6.56 14.69
CA GLU A 154 -21.48 -7.72 13.86
C GLU A 154 -20.24 -8.14 13.05
N PRO A 155 -19.78 -9.40 13.17
CA PRO A 155 -18.62 -9.88 12.40
C PRO A 155 -18.86 -9.74 10.88
N PRO A 156 -17.91 -9.16 10.12
CA PRO A 156 -18.05 -9.05 8.68
C PRO A 156 -17.88 -10.41 8.00
N THR A 157 -18.62 -10.64 6.92
CA THR A 157 -18.39 -11.74 5.98
C THR A 157 -17.44 -11.31 4.87
N LEU A 158 -16.87 -12.26 4.12
CA LEU A 158 -16.08 -11.93 2.95
C LEU A 158 -16.91 -11.13 1.94
N PHE A 159 -16.31 -10.08 1.41
CA PHE A 159 -16.92 -9.26 0.37
C PHE A 159 -16.92 -10.02 -0.96
N ASP A 160 -18.09 -10.18 -1.59
CA ASP A 160 -18.36 -11.16 -2.65
C ASP A 160 -17.82 -10.76 -4.04
N SER A 161 -16.96 -9.76 -4.15
CA SER A 161 -16.36 -9.34 -5.40
C SER A 161 -14.83 -9.44 -5.39
N ASP A 162 -14.28 -10.07 -6.44
CA ASP A 162 -12.85 -9.99 -6.69
C ASP A 162 -12.46 -8.55 -7.06
N PRO A 163 -11.38 -8.01 -6.50
CA PRO A 163 -10.89 -6.72 -6.95
C PRO A 163 -10.46 -6.81 -8.42
N PRO A 164 -10.78 -5.81 -9.26
CA PRO A 164 -10.31 -5.78 -10.63
C PRO A 164 -8.77 -5.78 -10.68
N LYS A 165 -8.20 -6.36 -11.73
CA LYS A 165 -6.74 -6.32 -11.94
C LYS A 165 -6.35 -4.92 -12.39
N SER A 166 -5.68 -4.18 -11.52
CA SER A 166 -5.15 -2.85 -11.86
C SER A 166 -3.94 -2.95 -12.79
N ARG A 167 -3.77 -1.97 -13.67
CA ARG A 167 -2.60 -1.88 -14.55
C ARG A 167 -1.36 -1.56 -13.75
N ILE A 168 -0.30 -2.34 -13.99
CA ILE A 168 1.02 -2.16 -13.41
C ILE A 168 1.98 -1.88 -14.57
N GLU A 169 2.66 -0.75 -14.50
CA GLU A 169 3.73 -0.40 -15.43
C GLU A 169 5.07 -0.53 -14.69
N ALA A 170 5.89 -1.51 -15.08
CA ALA A 170 7.25 -1.60 -14.60
C ALA A 170 8.10 -0.57 -15.36
N ILE A 171 8.64 0.43 -14.65
CA ILE A 171 9.41 1.50 -15.26
C ILE A 171 10.90 1.21 -15.23
N ARG A 172 11.41 0.69 -14.12
CA ARG A 172 12.85 0.50 -13.93
C ARG A 172 13.15 -0.71 -13.06
N MET A 173 14.23 -1.41 -13.42
CA MET A 173 14.84 -2.44 -12.59
C MET A 173 16.36 -2.27 -12.61
N VAL A 174 16.97 -2.30 -11.43
CA VAL A 174 18.42 -2.21 -11.25
C VAL A 174 18.87 -3.34 -10.33
N ASP A 175 19.98 -3.98 -10.70
CA ASP A 175 20.68 -4.91 -9.83
C ASP A 175 21.63 -4.13 -8.93
N ILE A 176 21.39 -4.11 -7.63
CA ILE A 176 22.17 -3.35 -6.64
C ILE A 176 23.54 -3.99 -6.44
N VAL A 177 23.66 -5.30 -6.69
CA VAL A 177 24.90 -6.06 -6.41
C VAL A 177 25.96 -5.85 -7.50
N THR A 178 25.55 -5.47 -8.71
CA THR A 178 26.44 -5.31 -9.88
C THR A 178 26.66 -3.87 -10.31
N SER A 179 26.15 -2.90 -9.55
CA SER A 179 26.27 -1.46 -9.87
C SER A 179 27.49 -0.83 -9.22
#